data_04ebe8af4cad8bc41d30b8bfb5ec964a
#
_entry.id   04ebe8af4cad8bc41d30b8bfb5ec964a
#
_cell.length_a   1.000
_cell.length_b   1.000
_cell.length_c   1.000
_cell.angle_alpha   90.00
_cell.angle_beta   90.00
_cell.angle_gamma   90.00
#
_symmetry.space_group_name_H-M   'P 1'
#
loop_
_entity.id
_entity.type
_entity.pdbx_description
1 polymer ?
#
loop_
_entity_poly.entity_id
_entity_poly.type
_entity_poly.pdbx_seq_one_letter_code
_entity_poly.pdbx_strand_id
1 'polypeptide(L)'
;SRMHRQEMTFTWTIDRDLQIATYNLIEQQLAGIITKFLVNEDIDPATVRDGSKKPIPVKNAYYQLINNNVLSLDAMAGENASDIEKQIYRTYTASRDQILTAIRGELLSDHAAAMNDLPKDMASYMNYIYSFLSSDNSGIVQRDKIDQNSQEYQAWKAGTISLRDYIYSGIAGNWVDTPGWQLPVNIPMQMIFTAS
;
A
#
# COMPACT_ATOMS: atom_id res chain seq x y z
N SER A 1 -29.91 24.64 53.05
CA SER A 1 -30.62 24.26 51.81
C SER A 1 -29.60 23.78 50.80
N ARG A 2 -29.47 22.45 50.64
CA ARG A 2 -28.62 21.81 49.61
C ARG A 2 -29.46 21.63 48.36
N MET A 3 -29.15 22.41 47.32
CA MET A 3 -29.71 22.16 46.00
C MET A 3 -29.08 20.89 45.45
N HIS A 4 -29.89 19.86 45.20
CA HIS A 4 -29.54 18.70 44.44
C HIS A 4 -29.49 19.09 42.95
N ARG A 5 -28.30 19.05 42.38
CA ARG A 5 -28.08 19.16 40.92
C ARG A 5 -28.45 17.81 40.34
N GLN A 6 -29.60 17.69 39.69
CA GLN A 6 -29.90 16.53 38.86
C GLN A 6 -29.05 16.62 37.60
N GLU A 7 -28.08 15.74 37.48
CA GLU A 7 -27.38 15.52 36.20
C GLU A 7 -28.32 14.77 35.29
N MET A 8 -28.82 15.43 34.26
CA MET A 8 -29.54 14.78 33.19
C MET A 8 -28.51 14.09 32.27
N THR A 9 -28.41 12.78 32.38
CA THR A 9 -27.65 11.94 31.46
C THR A 9 -28.47 11.73 30.20
N PHE A 10 -28.13 12.40 29.10
CA PHE A 10 -28.71 12.14 27.81
C PHE A 10 -28.09 10.87 27.26
N THR A 11 -28.80 9.75 27.28
CA THR A 11 -28.41 8.53 26.61
C THR A 11 -28.95 8.60 25.19
N TRP A 12 -28.11 8.82 24.20
CA TRP A 12 -28.46 8.70 22.79
C TRP A 12 -28.58 7.20 22.46
N THR A 13 -29.75 6.67 22.58
CA THR A 13 -30.05 5.34 22.04
C THR A 13 -30.39 5.52 20.56
N ILE A 14 -29.39 5.43 19.70
CA ILE A 14 -29.67 5.31 18.27
C ILE A 14 -30.23 3.89 18.08
N ASP A 15 -31.42 3.82 17.57
CA ASP A 15 -32.10 2.56 17.30
C ASP A 15 -31.21 1.72 16.36
N ARG A 16 -30.85 0.52 16.80
CA ARG A 16 -29.99 -0.42 16.06
C ARG A 16 -30.58 -0.74 14.69
N ASP A 17 -31.90 -0.86 14.60
CA ASP A 17 -32.57 -1.17 13.34
C ASP A 17 -32.49 0.00 12.36
N LEU A 18 -32.56 1.24 12.88
CA LEU A 18 -32.33 2.46 12.09
C LEU A 18 -30.89 2.55 11.62
N GLN A 19 -29.93 2.19 12.45
CA GLN A 19 -28.50 2.16 12.05
C GLN A 19 -28.27 1.15 10.93
N ILE A 20 -28.79 -0.08 11.06
CA ILE A 20 -28.67 -1.11 10.04
C ILE A 20 -29.36 -0.69 8.75
N ALA A 21 -30.58 -0.14 8.83
CA ALA A 21 -31.30 0.35 7.67
C ALA A 21 -30.57 1.48 6.96
N THR A 22 -30.00 2.43 7.73
CA THR A 22 -29.21 3.54 7.19
C THR A 22 -27.92 3.04 6.53
N TYR A 23 -27.21 2.10 7.16
CA TYR A 23 -26.02 1.49 6.61
C TYR A 23 -26.31 0.78 5.27
N ASN A 24 -27.34 -0.06 5.24
CA ASN A 24 -27.76 -0.78 4.03
C ASN A 24 -28.16 0.19 2.90
N LEU A 25 -28.85 1.30 3.24
CA LEU A 25 -29.22 2.32 2.27
C LEU A 25 -28.00 3.02 1.68
N ILE A 26 -27.03 3.36 2.53
CA ILE A 26 -25.76 3.98 2.09
C ILE A 26 -25.01 3.02 1.19
N GLU A 27 -24.90 1.74 1.56
CA GLU A 27 -24.23 0.72 0.74
C GLU A 27 -24.91 0.58 -0.63
N GLN A 28 -26.24 0.51 -0.67
CA GLN A 28 -27.00 0.43 -1.92
C GLN A 28 -26.80 1.67 -2.80
N GLN A 29 -26.79 2.87 -2.22
CA GLN A 29 -26.55 4.11 -2.94
C GLN A 29 -25.14 4.18 -3.49
N LEU A 30 -24.14 3.81 -2.68
CA LEU A 30 -22.73 3.75 -3.11
C LEU A 30 -22.53 2.70 -4.20
N ALA A 31 -23.09 1.51 -4.05
CA ALA A 31 -23.08 0.49 -5.08
C ALA A 31 -23.71 0.97 -6.39
N GLY A 32 -24.86 1.66 -6.31
CA GLY A 32 -25.53 2.24 -7.47
C GLY A 32 -24.73 3.35 -8.15
N ILE A 33 -23.97 4.15 -7.40
CA ILE A 33 -23.08 5.18 -7.96
C ILE A 33 -21.87 4.50 -8.63
N ILE A 34 -21.23 3.56 -7.93
CA ILE A 34 -20.04 2.85 -8.43
C ILE A 34 -20.38 2.10 -9.72
N THR A 35 -21.51 1.35 -9.76
CA THR A 35 -21.89 0.56 -10.93
C THR A 35 -22.15 1.39 -12.19
N LYS A 36 -22.54 2.66 -12.05
CA LYS A 36 -22.70 3.57 -13.19
C LYS A 36 -21.39 3.94 -13.88
N PHE A 37 -20.28 3.88 -13.13
CA PHE A 37 -18.96 4.26 -13.63
C PHE A 37 -18.04 3.07 -13.84
N LEU A 38 -18.47 1.86 -13.43
CA LEU A 38 -17.70 0.64 -13.66
C LEU A 38 -17.76 0.27 -15.15
N VAL A 39 -16.58 0.13 -15.74
CA VAL A 39 -16.43 -0.31 -17.13
C VAL A 39 -15.46 -1.50 -17.16
N ASN A 40 -15.72 -2.44 -18.06
CA ASN A 40 -14.90 -3.63 -18.23
C ASN A 40 -13.73 -3.42 -19.21
N GLU A 41 -13.33 -2.19 -19.42
CA GLU A 41 -12.28 -1.79 -20.35
C GLU A 41 -11.17 -1.04 -19.61
N ASP A 42 -9.96 -1.15 -20.13
CA ASP A 42 -8.85 -0.31 -19.70
C ASP A 42 -9.02 1.10 -20.26
N ILE A 43 -8.96 2.08 -19.39
CA ILE A 43 -9.13 3.48 -19.77
C ILE A 43 -7.78 4.18 -19.66
N ASP A 44 -7.38 4.80 -20.75
CA ASP A 44 -6.27 5.74 -20.72
C ASP A 44 -6.71 7.01 -19.97
N PRO A 45 -6.09 7.32 -18.80
CA PRO A 45 -6.43 8.53 -18.03
C PRO A 45 -6.33 9.83 -18.85
N ALA A 46 -5.47 9.86 -19.88
CA ALA A 46 -5.30 11.02 -20.73
C ALA A 46 -6.52 11.30 -21.64
N THR A 47 -7.38 10.31 -21.86
CA THR A 47 -8.57 10.44 -22.71
C THR A 47 -9.80 10.99 -21.99
N VAL A 48 -9.77 11.02 -20.66
CA VAL A 48 -10.90 11.46 -19.82
C VAL A 48 -10.85 12.98 -19.61
N ARG A 49 -11.62 13.71 -20.39
CA ARG A 49 -11.67 15.19 -20.34
C ARG A 49 -12.48 15.77 -19.18
N ASP A 50 -13.44 15.03 -18.65
CA ASP A 50 -14.31 15.45 -17.55
C ASP A 50 -14.05 14.61 -16.31
N GLY A 51 -13.37 15.20 -15.32
CA GLY A 51 -13.01 14.54 -14.07
C GLY A 51 -14.20 14.09 -13.21
N SER A 52 -15.41 14.65 -13.44
CA SER A 52 -16.63 14.29 -12.68
C SER A 52 -17.29 13.00 -13.19
N LYS A 53 -16.87 12.50 -14.35
CA LYS A 53 -17.43 11.31 -15.00
C LYS A 53 -16.34 10.29 -15.35
N LYS A 54 -15.31 10.20 -14.49
CA LYS A 54 -14.23 9.20 -14.70
C LYS A 54 -14.80 7.80 -14.61
N PRO A 55 -14.78 7.03 -15.71
CA PRO A 55 -15.11 5.62 -15.64
C PRO A 55 -14.05 4.89 -14.80
N ILE A 56 -14.48 3.90 -14.05
CA ILE A 56 -13.63 3.09 -13.17
C ILE A 56 -13.49 1.72 -13.79
N PRO A 57 -12.29 1.30 -14.23
CA PRO A 57 -12.07 -0.08 -14.66
C PRO A 57 -12.44 -1.05 -13.54
N VAL A 58 -13.21 -2.09 -13.86
CA VAL A 58 -13.63 -3.11 -12.89
C VAL A 58 -12.43 -3.70 -12.16
N LYS A 59 -11.31 -3.91 -12.84
CA LYS A 59 -10.07 -4.40 -12.24
C LYS A 59 -9.57 -3.49 -11.12
N ASN A 60 -9.68 -2.17 -11.25
CA ASN A 60 -9.23 -1.22 -10.23
C ASN A 60 -10.09 -1.29 -8.98
N ALA A 61 -11.41 -1.49 -9.13
CA ALA A 61 -12.30 -1.71 -8.00
C ALA A 61 -11.91 -3.00 -7.23
N TYR A 62 -11.64 -4.08 -7.95
CA TYR A 62 -11.17 -5.32 -7.33
C TYR A 62 -9.82 -5.17 -6.65
N TYR A 63 -8.87 -4.45 -7.25
CA TYR A 63 -7.57 -4.20 -6.64
C TYR A 63 -7.69 -3.42 -5.32
N GLN A 64 -8.58 -2.42 -5.27
CA GLN A 64 -8.86 -1.71 -4.02
C GLN A 64 -9.49 -2.62 -2.94
N LEU A 65 -10.41 -3.50 -3.32
CA LEU A 65 -11.03 -4.43 -2.40
C LEU A 65 -10.01 -5.47 -1.87
N ILE A 66 -9.10 -5.94 -2.72
CA ILE A 66 -8.00 -6.83 -2.31
C ILE A 66 -7.04 -6.09 -1.37
N ASN A 67 -6.63 -4.88 -1.73
CA ASN A 67 -5.70 -4.07 -0.94
C ASN A 67 -6.26 -3.71 0.44
N ASN A 68 -7.58 -3.56 0.56
CA ASN A 68 -8.24 -3.29 1.83
C ASN A 68 -8.63 -4.57 2.59
N ASN A 69 -8.16 -5.75 2.16
CA ASN A 69 -8.47 -7.05 2.74
C ASN A 69 -9.99 -7.37 2.79
N VAL A 70 -10.77 -6.79 1.88
CA VAL A 70 -12.20 -7.08 1.74
C VAL A 70 -12.41 -8.36 0.91
N LEU A 71 -11.55 -8.57 -0.10
CA LEU A 71 -11.54 -9.77 -0.92
C LEU A 71 -10.29 -10.61 -0.67
N SER A 72 -10.50 -11.91 -0.54
CA SER A 72 -9.42 -12.88 -0.42
C SER A 72 -8.93 -13.33 -1.80
N LEU A 73 -7.61 -13.20 -2.04
CA LEU A 73 -6.98 -13.72 -3.24
C LEU A 73 -7.16 -15.24 -3.37
N ASP A 74 -7.14 -15.97 -2.26
CA ASP A 74 -7.33 -17.43 -2.26
C ASP A 74 -8.74 -17.79 -2.71
N ALA A 75 -9.75 -17.01 -2.29
CA ALA A 75 -11.13 -17.20 -2.74
C ALA A 75 -11.27 -16.95 -4.25
N MET A 76 -10.57 -15.95 -4.80
CA MET A 76 -10.57 -15.63 -6.24
C MET A 76 -9.80 -16.67 -7.09
N ALA A 77 -8.91 -17.46 -6.48
CA ALA A 77 -8.23 -18.58 -7.10
C ALA A 77 -9.05 -19.87 -7.06
N GLY A 78 -10.09 -19.93 -6.21
CA GLY A 78 -10.89 -21.12 -5.93
C GLY A 78 -11.78 -21.58 -7.08
N GLU A 79 -12.30 -22.80 -6.97
CA GLU A 79 -13.17 -23.40 -7.99
C GLU A 79 -14.48 -22.62 -8.16
N ASN A 80 -14.99 -22.05 -7.07
CA ASN A 80 -16.25 -21.28 -7.04
C ASN A 80 -16.10 -19.83 -7.53
N ALA A 81 -14.89 -19.38 -7.82
CA ALA A 81 -14.66 -18.03 -8.34
C ALA A 81 -15.22 -17.90 -9.76
N SER A 82 -15.82 -16.74 -10.05
CA SER A 82 -16.28 -16.40 -11.40
C SER A 82 -15.12 -16.24 -12.38
N ASP A 83 -15.40 -16.28 -13.68
CA ASP A 83 -14.36 -16.11 -14.70
C ASP A 83 -13.67 -14.76 -14.60
N ILE A 84 -14.41 -13.68 -14.24
CA ILE A 84 -13.83 -12.35 -14.04
C ILE A 84 -12.91 -12.31 -12.83
N GLU A 85 -13.27 -12.95 -11.72
CA GLU A 85 -12.42 -13.05 -10.54
C GLU A 85 -11.14 -13.82 -10.83
N LYS A 86 -11.23 -14.94 -11.54
CA LYS A 86 -10.07 -15.70 -11.98
C LYS A 86 -9.16 -14.91 -12.92
N GLN A 87 -9.72 -14.11 -13.83
CA GLN A 87 -8.96 -13.23 -14.71
C GLN A 87 -8.24 -12.13 -13.91
N ILE A 88 -8.94 -11.47 -12.99
CA ILE A 88 -8.38 -10.44 -12.12
C ILE A 88 -7.26 -11.03 -11.25
N TYR A 89 -7.49 -12.19 -10.64
CA TYR A 89 -6.48 -12.91 -9.87
C TYR A 89 -5.19 -13.12 -10.66
N ARG A 90 -5.30 -13.63 -11.89
CA ARG A 90 -4.13 -13.87 -12.75
C ARG A 90 -3.39 -12.59 -13.09
N THR A 91 -4.11 -11.54 -13.46
CA THR A 91 -3.51 -10.24 -13.80
C THR A 91 -2.85 -9.61 -12.60
N TYR A 92 -3.51 -9.65 -11.44
CA TYR A 92 -2.99 -9.10 -10.19
C TYR A 92 -1.72 -9.82 -9.74
N THR A 93 -1.74 -11.15 -9.70
CA THR A 93 -0.58 -11.95 -9.28
C THR A 93 0.59 -11.83 -10.26
N ALA A 94 0.33 -11.79 -11.57
CA ALA A 94 1.38 -11.59 -12.58
C ALA A 94 2.04 -10.21 -12.42
N SER A 95 1.27 -9.15 -12.25
CA SER A 95 1.78 -7.79 -12.01
C SER A 95 2.59 -7.72 -10.73
N ARG A 96 2.09 -8.31 -9.65
CA ARG A 96 2.82 -8.42 -8.38
C ARG A 96 4.17 -9.10 -8.55
N ASP A 97 4.19 -10.24 -9.21
CA ASP A 97 5.40 -11.04 -9.36
C ASP A 97 6.44 -10.32 -10.24
N GLN A 98 6.01 -9.58 -11.25
CA GLN A 98 6.88 -8.71 -12.05
C GLN A 98 7.52 -7.61 -11.19
N ILE A 99 6.72 -6.91 -10.38
CA ILE A 99 7.21 -5.84 -9.50
C ILE A 99 8.17 -6.41 -8.46
N LEU A 100 7.84 -7.52 -7.82
CA LEU A 100 8.72 -8.17 -6.84
C LEU A 100 10.03 -8.63 -7.46
N THR A 101 10.00 -9.13 -8.70
CA THR A 101 11.20 -9.51 -9.43
C THR A 101 12.08 -8.30 -9.74
N ALA A 102 11.48 -7.19 -10.17
CA ALA A 102 12.21 -5.94 -10.42
C ALA A 102 12.82 -5.36 -9.14
N ILE A 103 12.07 -5.33 -8.04
CA ILE A 103 12.56 -4.89 -6.72
C ILE A 103 13.74 -5.76 -6.25
N ARG A 104 13.61 -7.09 -6.36
CA ARG A 104 14.69 -8.02 -6.01
C ARG A 104 15.92 -7.82 -6.89
N GLY A 105 15.71 -7.62 -8.19
CA GLY A 105 16.79 -7.34 -9.13
C GLY A 105 17.58 -6.11 -8.71
N GLU A 106 16.90 -5.03 -8.35
CA GLU A 106 17.53 -3.78 -7.90
C GLU A 106 18.26 -3.97 -6.56
N LEU A 107 17.63 -4.60 -5.57
CA LEU A 107 18.22 -4.80 -4.24
C LEU A 107 19.40 -5.79 -4.21
N LEU A 108 19.47 -6.71 -5.18
CA LEU A 108 20.56 -7.70 -5.27
C LEU A 108 21.65 -7.30 -6.28
N SER A 109 21.44 -6.28 -7.08
CA SER A 109 22.38 -5.84 -8.09
C SER A 109 23.63 -5.19 -7.46
N ASP A 110 24.80 -5.63 -7.90
CA ASP A 110 26.06 -4.95 -7.53
C ASP A 110 26.20 -3.56 -8.18
N HIS A 111 25.28 -3.23 -9.09
CA HIS A 111 25.18 -1.94 -9.78
C HIS A 111 23.80 -1.33 -9.57
N ALA A 112 23.29 -1.40 -8.33
CA ALA A 112 21.99 -0.82 -7.99
C ALA A 112 21.97 0.68 -8.30
N ALA A 113 20.90 1.14 -8.92
CA ALA A 113 20.77 2.55 -9.30
C ALA A 113 20.59 3.45 -8.08
N ALA A 114 21.14 4.66 -8.13
CA ALA A 114 20.86 5.68 -7.13
C ALA A 114 19.36 6.05 -7.15
N MET A 115 18.81 6.45 -6.01
CA MET A 115 17.38 6.74 -5.86
C MET A 115 16.85 7.72 -6.89
N ASN A 116 17.66 8.74 -7.26
CA ASN A 116 17.28 9.75 -8.25
C ASN A 116 17.29 9.23 -9.70
N ASP A 117 17.96 8.11 -9.95
CA ASP A 117 18.07 7.49 -11.28
C ASP A 117 17.01 6.41 -11.51
N LEU A 118 16.26 6.05 -10.47
CA LEU A 118 15.20 5.08 -10.55
C LEU A 118 13.92 5.67 -11.20
N PRO A 119 13.14 4.86 -11.93
CA PRO A 119 11.76 5.20 -12.26
C PRO A 119 10.97 5.57 -10.99
N LYS A 120 10.03 6.50 -11.11
CA LYS A 120 9.29 7.07 -9.97
C LYS A 120 8.59 6.03 -9.10
N ASP A 121 7.99 5.02 -9.71
CA ASP A 121 7.34 3.92 -9.02
C ASP A 121 8.36 3.05 -8.27
N MET A 122 9.49 2.71 -8.89
CA MET A 122 10.56 1.96 -8.26
C MET A 122 11.16 2.73 -7.08
N ALA A 123 11.43 4.03 -7.23
CA ALA A 123 11.89 4.88 -6.13
C ALA A 123 10.89 4.90 -4.96
N SER A 124 9.59 4.89 -5.26
CA SER A 124 8.54 4.80 -4.24
C SER A 124 8.59 3.47 -3.49
N TYR A 125 8.79 2.35 -4.18
CA TYR A 125 8.95 1.03 -3.54
C TYR A 125 10.19 0.98 -2.65
N MET A 126 11.32 1.51 -3.11
CA MET A 126 12.56 1.56 -2.31
C MET A 126 12.40 2.41 -1.05
N ASN A 127 11.77 3.59 -1.16
CA ASN A 127 11.48 4.45 -0.01
C ASN A 127 10.60 3.75 1.01
N TYR A 128 9.64 2.98 0.55
CA TYR A 128 8.81 2.23 1.47
C TYR A 128 9.55 1.10 2.15
N ILE A 129 10.33 0.34 1.41
CA ILE A 129 11.14 -0.72 2.00
C ILE A 129 12.02 -0.12 3.10
N TYR A 130 12.66 1.03 2.83
CA TYR A 130 13.44 1.72 3.86
C TYR A 130 12.58 2.14 5.06
N SER A 131 11.39 2.70 4.82
CA SER A 131 10.47 3.10 5.89
C SER A 131 10.04 1.91 6.75
N PHE A 132 9.78 0.76 6.13
CA PHE A 132 9.49 -0.48 6.85
C PHE A 132 10.69 -0.94 7.68
N LEU A 133 11.89 -1.02 7.08
CA LEU A 133 13.12 -1.43 7.76
C LEU A 133 13.49 -0.52 8.93
N SER A 134 13.16 0.76 8.84
CA SER A 134 13.40 1.78 9.86
C SER A 134 12.25 1.98 10.83
N SER A 135 11.17 1.23 10.70
CA SER A 135 10.04 1.28 11.65
C SER A 135 10.38 0.60 12.97
N ASP A 136 9.75 1.06 14.04
CA ASP A 136 9.94 0.48 15.38
C ASP A 136 9.52 -1.00 15.45
N ASN A 137 8.61 -1.41 14.56
CA ASN A 137 8.15 -2.81 14.48
C ASN A 137 9.19 -3.75 13.83
N SER A 138 10.05 -3.25 12.94
CA SER A 138 11.07 -4.09 12.31
C SER A 138 12.35 -4.17 13.12
N GLY A 139 12.76 -3.05 13.73
CA GLY A 139 14.00 -2.95 14.49
C GLY A 139 15.30 -3.20 13.70
N ILE A 140 15.19 -3.37 12.37
CA ILE A 140 16.34 -3.73 11.52
C ILE A 140 17.27 -2.53 11.35
N VAL A 141 16.73 -1.37 11.03
CA VAL A 141 17.49 -0.11 10.94
C VAL A 141 17.38 0.63 12.27
N GLN A 142 18.49 0.73 12.99
CA GLN A 142 18.58 1.40 14.29
C GLN A 142 18.85 2.89 14.07
N ARG A 143 17.79 3.68 13.89
CA ARG A 143 17.86 5.11 13.52
C ARG A 143 18.68 5.97 14.47
N ASP A 144 18.69 5.64 15.75
CA ASP A 144 19.43 6.30 16.82
C ASP A 144 20.94 6.15 16.69
N LYS A 145 21.41 5.13 15.97
CA LYS A 145 22.82 4.86 15.71
C LYS A 145 23.34 5.45 14.41
N ILE A 146 22.48 6.03 13.58
CA ILE A 146 22.88 6.61 12.30
C ILE A 146 23.60 7.92 12.55
N ASP A 147 24.86 8.03 12.10
CA ASP A 147 25.55 9.31 12.03
C ASP A 147 25.00 10.14 10.87
N GLN A 148 24.23 11.16 11.22
CA GLN A 148 23.61 12.06 10.24
C GLN A 148 24.61 12.94 9.48
N ASN A 149 25.88 13.03 9.95
CA ASN A 149 26.94 13.75 9.26
C ASN A 149 27.76 12.85 8.35
N SER A 150 27.49 11.54 8.34
CA SER A 150 28.19 10.61 7.44
C SER A 150 27.90 10.90 5.97
N GLN A 151 28.86 10.60 5.11
CA GLN A 151 28.73 10.78 3.68
C GLN A 151 27.56 9.94 3.11
N GLU A 152 27.39 8.74 3.62
CA GLU A 152 26.35 7.80 3.19
C GLU A 152 24.96 8.31 3.55
N TYR A 153 24.77 8.86 4.77
CA TYR A 153 23.51 9.46 5.16
C TYR A 153 23.17 10.68 4.29
N GLN A 154 24.15 11.55 4.05
CA GLN A 154 23.92 12.71 3.19
C GLN A 154 23.62 12.30 1.74
N ALA A 155 24.31 11.28 1.21
CA ALA A 155 24.03 10.73 -0.11
C ALA A 155 22.61 10.11 -0.18
N TRP A 156 22.18 9.41 0.88
CA TRP A 156 20.82 8.88 0.97
C TRP A 156 19.78 10.00 0.97
N LYS A 157 19.97 11.03 1.77
CA LYS A 157 19.10 12.21 1.82
C LYS A 157 19.04 12.95 0.48
N ALA A 158 20.13 12.99 -0.24
CA ALA A 158 20.22 13.60 -1.57
C ALA A 158 19.70 12.68 -2.71
N GLY A 159 19.43 11.41 -2.42
CA GLY A 159 19.02 10.42 -3.42
C GLY A 159 20.13 9.98 -4.38
N THR A 160 21.40 10.19 -4.02
CA THR A 160 22.58 9.90 -4.86
C THR A 160 23.24 8.56 -4.55
N ILE A 161 22.65 7.77 -3.69
CA ILE A 161 23.04 6.39 -3.37
C ILE A 161 21.83 5.46 -3.55
N SER A 162 22.08 4.19 -3.85
CA SER A 162 21.04 3.18 -3.89
C SER A 162 20.57 2.77 -2.48
N LEU A 163 19.35 2.26 -2.34
CA LEU A 163 18.92 1.68 -1.06
C LEU A 163 19.84 0.54 -0.64
N ARG A 164 20.23 -0.32 -1.59
CA ARG A 164 21.15 -1.42 -1.32
C ARG A 164 22.44 -0.93 -0.68
N ASP A 165 23.14 -0.01 -1.33
CA ASP A 165 24.43 0.44 -0.86
C ASP A 165 24.34 1.19 0.46
N TYR A 166 23.26 1.95 0.66
CA TYR A 166 22.99 2.61 1.91
C TYR A 166 22.77 1.60 3.05
N ILE A 167 22.02 0.51 2.83
CA ILE A 167 21.84 -0.54 3.84
C ILE A 167 23.17 -1.29 4.10
N TYR A 168 23.96 -1.58 3.06
CA TYR A 168 25.27 -2.22 3.24
C TYR A 168 26.23 -1.32 4.05
N SER A 169 26.20 -0.01 3.84
CA SER A 169 26.95 0.91 4.69
C SER A 169 26.50 0.86 6.16
N GLY A 170 25.20 0.62 6.39
CA GLY A 170 24.64 0.45 7.71
C GLY A 170 25.08 -0.83 8.41
N ILE A 171 25.28 -1.89 7.65
CA ILE A 171 25.88 -3.13 8.17
C ILE A 171 27.31 -2.86 8.62
N ALA A 172 28.11 -2.20 7.80
CA ALA A 172 29.48 -1.82 8.13
C ALA A 172 29.54 -0.86 9.32
N GLY A 173 28.58 0.08 9.41
CA GLY A 173 28.44 1.07 10.48
C GLY A 173 27.76 0.57 11.76
N ASN A 174 27.33 -0.71 11.82
CA ASN A 174 26.63 -1.33 12.95
C ASN A 174 25.30 -0.64 13.34
N TRP A 175 24.62 -0.01 12.39
CA TRP A 175 23.26 0.51 12.59
C TRP A 175 22.19 -0.28 11.82
N VAL A 176 22.58 -1.32 11.07
CA VAL A 176 21.66 -2.33 10.52
C VAL A 176 21.91 -3.66 11.20
N ASP A 177 20.83 -4.25 11.73
CA ASP A 177 20.86 -5.58 12.34
C ASP A 177 20.93 -6.67 11.26
N THR A 178 22.09 -7.30 11.12
CA THR A 178 22.36 -8.33 10.11
C THR A 178 21.52 -9.60 10.25
N PRO A 179 21.24 -10.14 11.44
CA PRO A 179 20.37 -11.31 11.58
C PRO A 179 18.93 -11.05 11.12
N GLY A 180 18.48 -9.79 11.22
CA GLY A 180 17.14 -9.36 10.74
C GLY A 180 17.11 -9.01 9.25
N TRP A 181 18.26 -8.86 8.59
CA TRP A 181 18.33 -8.53 7.18
C TRP A 181 18.01 -9.76 6.31
N GLN A 182 16.74 -9.94 6.06
CA GLN A 182 16.24 -10.77 4.97
C GLN A 182 15.38 -9.89 4.10
N LEU A 183 15.55 -10.00 2.77
CA LEU A 183 14.63 -9.33 1.84
C LEU A 183 13.20 -9.62 2.31
N PRO A 184 12.37 -8.59 2.55
CA PRO A 184 11.00 -8.81 2.96
C PRO A 184 10.30 -9.65 1.89
N VAL A 185 10.01 -10.91 2.24
CA VAL A 185 9.32 -11.85 1.37
C VAL A 185 7.86 -11.40 1.15
N ASN A 186 7.34 -10.60 2.09
CA ASN A 186 6.01 -10.04 2.07
C ASN A 186 6.07 -8.51 2.06
N ILE A 187 6.29 -7.92 0.89
CA ILE A 187 6.00 -6.50 0.69
C ILE A 187 4.48 -6.37 0.76
N PRO A 188 3.92 -5.55 1.70
CA PRO A 188 2.49 -5.38 1.79
C PRO A 188 1.92 -4.91 0.46
N MET A 189 0.94 -5.66 -0.04
CA MET A 189 0.33 -5.48 -1.36
C MET A 189 -0.31 -4.10 -1.58
N GLN A 190 -0.71 -3.43 -0.50
CA GLN A 190 -1.28 -2.08 -0.50
C GLN A 190 -0.41 -1.05 -1.24
N MET A 191 0.88 -1.35 -1.43
CA MET A 191 1.82 -0.40 -2.00
C MET A 191 2.05 -0.53 -3.47
N ILE A 192 1.81 -1.72 -4.01
CA ILE A 192 2.08 -2.01 -5.41
C ILE A 192 1.12 -1.23 -6.31
N PHE A 193 -0.07 -0.86 -5.79
CA PHE A 193 -1.15 -0.27 -6.58
C PHE A 193 -1.56 1.16 -6.19
N THR A 194 -0.90 1.77 -5.20
CA THR A 194 -1.14 3.20 -4.85
C THR A 194 -0.20 4.16 -5.56
N ALA A 195 0.78 3.66 -6.29
CA ALA A 195 1.77 4.47 -7.02
C ALA A 195 1.40 4.74 -8.49
N SER A 196 0.18 4.38 -8.93
CA SER A 196 -0.34 4.63 -10.30
C SER A 196 -1.26 5.83 -10.34
#